data_78b33797deedb81af04fbc2a0a2a5e27
#
_entry.id   78b33797deedb81af04fbc2a0a2a5e27
#
_cell.length_a   1.000
_cell.length_b   1.000
_cell.length_c   1.000
_cell.angle_alpha   90.00
_cell.angle_beta   90.00
_cell.angle_gamma   90.00
#
_symmetry.space_group_name_H-M   'P 1'
#
loop_
_entity.id
_entity.type
_entity.pdbx_description
1 polymer ?
#
loop_
_entity_poly.entity_id
_entity_poly.type
_entity_poly.pdbx_seq_one_letter_code
_entity_poly.pdbx_strand_id
1 'polypeptide(L)'
;MKGKPAPHIKTAPAGGTVRATCKGELIAESREALAMNEGSYPTVYYFPRKDVKMERLVRTGHKTHCPFKGDASYFSVLGGPENAVWSYERPFDEMAVIKDRLAFYTDKVEVKPS
;
A
#
# COMPACT_ATOMS: atom_id res chain seq x y z
N MET A 1 -1.35 -5.38 19.21
CA MET A 1 -1.46 -6.85 19.05
C MET A 1 -0.24 -7.36 18.30
N LYS A 2 0.28 -8.50 18.68
CA LYS A 2 1.47 -9.06 18.05
C LYS A 2 1.09 -10.09 17.00
N GLY A 3 1.81 -10.06 15.87
CA GLY A 3 1.70 -11.07 14.84
C GLY A 3 2.87 -12.04 14.89
N LYS A 4 3.05 -12.80 13.82
CA LYS A 4 4.19 -13.71 13.70
C LYS A 4 5.46 -12.91 13.38
N PRO A 5 6.62 -13.31 13.92
CA PRO A 5 7.89 -12.71 13.50
C PRO A 5 8.07 -12.85 11.98
N ALA A 6 8.55 -11.80 11.34
CA ALA A 6 8.67 -11.77 9.88
C ALA A 6 10.03 -11.22 9.45
N PRO A 7 11.12 -11.96 9.73
CA PRO A 7 12.47 -11.49 9.38
C PRO A 7 12.70 -11.39 7.86
N HIS A 8 11.84 -12.02 7.07
CA HIS A 8 11.89 -11.95 5.60
C HIS A 8 11.24 -10.67 5.03
N ILE A 9 10.57 -9.87 5.88
CA ILE A 9 9.93 -8.61 5.47
C ILE A 9 10.82 -7.46 5.89
N LYS A 10 11.28 -6.68 4.92
CA LYS A 10 12.15 -5.52 5.15
C LYS A 10 11.47 -4.28 4.61
N THR A 11 11.52 -3.19 5.37
CA THR A 11 11.00 -1.90 4.91
C THR A 11 12.10 -0.86 5.00
N ALA A 12 12.09 0.07 4.05
CA ALA A 12 13.02 1.19 4.02
C ALA A 12 12.38 2.33 3.24
N PRO A 13 12.82 3.59 3.49
CA PRO A 13 12.38 4.69 2.63
C PRO A 13 12.71 4.39 1.17
N ALA A 14 11.81 4.75 0.27
CA ALA A 14 12.01 4.51 -1.16
C ALA A 14 13.18 5.32 -1.74
N GLY A 15 13.50 6.45 -1.11
CA GLY A 15 14.69 7.22 -1.48
C GLY A 15 14.49 8.18 -2.64
N GLY A 16 13.26 8.43 -3.06
CA GLY A 16 12.93 9.36 -4.14
C GLY A 16 11.43 9.51 -4.23
N THR A 17 10.96 10.04 -5.34
CA THR A 17 9.53 10.20 -5.58
C THR A 17 8.96 8.92 -6.16
N VAL A 18 7.82 8.47 -5.60
CA VAL A 18 7.06 7.33 -6.15
C VAL A 18 5.69 7.87 -6.56
N ARG A 19 5.23 7.45 -7.74
CA ARG A 19 3.93 7.88 -8.28
C ARG A 19 3.07 6.69 -8.60
N ALA A 20 1.77 6.80 -8.31
CA ALA A 20 0.76 5.83 -8.68
C ALA A 20 -0.22 6.51 -9.63
N THR A 21 -0.37 5.96 -10.84
CA THR A 21 -1.29 6.50 -11.85
C THR A 21 -2.23 5.40 -12.33
N CYS A 22 -3.47 5.79 -12.60
CA CYS A 22 -4.47 4.88 -13.14
C CYS A 22 -5.11 5.53 -14.36
N LYS A 23 -5.01 4.88 -15.51
CA LYS A 23 -5.54 5.41 -16.78
C LYS A 23 -5.04 6.83 -17.05
N GLY A 24 -3.76 7.08 -16.76
CA GLY A 24 -3.15 8.38 -16.97
C GLY A 24 -3.42 9.41 -15.89
N GLU A 25 -4.25 9.10 -14.91
CA GLU A 25 -4.57 10.02 -13.82
C GLU A 25 -3.70 9.73 -12.60
N LEU A 26 -3.09 10.76 -12.04
CA LEU A 26 -2.27 10.63 -10.84
C LEU A 26 -3.16 10.41 -9.62
N ILE A 27 -2.96 9.30 -8.91
CA ILE A 27 -3.71 8.96 -7.71
C ILE A 27 -2.88 9.24 -6.46
N ALA A 28 -1.57 9.06 -6.53
CA ALA A 28 -0.69 9.31 -5.40
C ALA A 28 0.69 9.71 -5.88
N GLU A 29 1.35 10.57 -5.11
CA GLU A 29 2.72 10.97 -5.36
C GLU A 29 3.36 11.29 -4.03
N SER A 30 4.48 10.65 -3.71
CA SER A 30 5.10 10.84 -2.41
C SER A 30 6.62 10.73 -2.49
N ARG A 31 7.29 11.54 -1.70
CA ARG A 31 8.73 11.42 -1.45
C ARG A 31 8.99 10.68 -0.13
N GLU A 32 7.94 10.21 0.52
CA GLU A 32 8.02 9.54 1.81
C GLU A 32 7.42 8.12 1.76
N ALA A 33 7.32 7.53 0.57
CA ALA A 33 6.84 6.16 0.44
C ALA A 33 7.84 5.20 1.06
N LEU A 34 7.32 4.12 1.64
CA LEU A 34 8.14 3.03 2.13
C LEU A 34 8.18 1.92 1.08
N ALA A 35 9.39 1.44 0.80
CA ALA A 35 9.56 0.26 -0.04
C ALA A 35 9.57 -0.96 0.87
N MET A 36 8.71 -1.93 0.59
CA MET A 36 8.68 -3.19 1.32
C MET A 36 9.15 -4.31 0.41
N ASN A 37 10.13 -5.07 0.90
CA ASN A 37 10.62 -6.26 0.23
C ASN A 37 10.29 -7.46 1.11
N GLU A 38 9.59 -8.43 0.54
CA GLU A 38 9.13 -9.61 1.27
C GLU A 38 9.61 -10.85 0.51
N GLY A 39 10.68 -11.48 1.01
CA GLY A 39 11.26 -12.63 0.36
C GLY A 39 11.65 -12.31 -1.09
N SER A 40 11.17 -13.14 -2.03
CA SER A 40 11.43 -12.97 -3.46
C SER A 40 10.31 -12.22 -4.19
N TYR A 41 9.29 -11.75 -3.47
CA TYR A 41 8.19 -11.01 -4.10
C TYR A 41 8.68 -9.64 -4.59
N PRO A 42 8.04 -9.08 -5.63
CA PRO A 42 8.37 -7.72 -6.08
C PRO A 42 8.19 -6.70 -4.97
N THR A 43 8.97 -5.63 -5.01
CA THR A 43 8.86 -4.53 -4.05
C THR A 43 7.46 -3.92 -4.10
N VAL A 44 6.88 -3.70 -2.93
CA VAL A 44 5.59 -3.01 -2.77
C VAL A 44 5.85 -1.67 -2.11
N TYR A 45 5.26 -0.60 -2.65
CA TYR A 45 5.39 0.74 -2.10
C TYR A 45 4.15 1.08 -1.28
N TYR A 46 4.38 1.56 -0.06
CA TYR A 46 3.32 2.00 0.85
C TYR A 46 3.38 3.52 0.95
N PHE A 47 2.33 4.18 0.49
CA PHE A 47 2.25 5.63 0.42
C PHE A 47 1.65 6.20 1.69
N PRO A 48 2.21 7.27 2.27
CA PRO A 48 1.53 7.98 3.36
C PRO A 48 0.15 8.45 2.89
N ARG A 49 -0.85 8.32 3.73
CA ARG A 49 -2.24 8.66 3.35
C ARG A 49 -2.38 10.11 2.91
N LYS A 50 -1.59 11.02 3.50
CA LYS A 50 -1.60 12.45 3.15
C LYS A 50 -1.20 12.70 1.69
N ASP A 51 -0.45 11.78 1.09
CA ASP A 51 0.06 11.92 -0.28
C ASP A 51 -0.77 11.14 -1.30
N VAL A 52 -1.92 10.62 -0.88
CA VAL A 52 -2.86 9.89 -1.73
C VAL A 52 -4.12 10.71 -1.90
N LYS A 53 -4.61 10.80 -3.12
CA LYS A 53 -5.88 11.47 -3.41
C LYS A 53 -7.04 10.57 -2.97
N MET A 54 -7.35 10.60 -1.67
CA MET A 54 -8.37 9.73 -1.08
C MET A 54 -9.76 9.95 -1.68
N GLU A 55 -10.03 11.15 -2.21
CA GLU A 55 -11.29 11.45 -2.89
C GLU A 55 -11.47 10.64 -4.18
N ARG A 56 -10.38 10.05 -4.70
CA ARG A 56 -10.42 9.17 -5.86
C ARG A 56 -10.61 7.71 -5.49
N LEU A 57 -10.72 7.40 -4.22
CA LEU A 57 -10.83 6.03 -3.73
C LEU A 57 -12.16 5.84 -3.02
N VAL A 58 -12.73 4.64 -3.17
CA VAL A 58 -13.97 4.25 -2.51
C VAL A 58 -13.70 3.01 -1.67
N ARG A 59 -13.96 3.09 -0.37
CA ARG A 59 -13.79 1.93 0.52
C ARG A 59 -14.77 0.84 0.14
N THR A 60 -14.30 -0.40 0.12
CA THR A 60 -15.14 -1.57 -0.17
C THR A 60 -15.27 -2.43 1.08
N GLY A 61 -16.10 -3.47 1.00
CA GLY A 61 -16.23 -4.44 2.06
C GLY A 61 -15.21 -5.58 1.98
N HIS A 62 -14.36 -5.58 0.95
CA HIS A 62 -13.36 -6.63 0.81
C HIS A 62 -12.31 -6.53 1.92
N LYS A 63 -11.91 -7.68 2.46
CA LYS A 63 -10.87 -7.76 3.48
C LYS A 63 -10.04 -9.00 3.30
N THR A 64 -8.76 -8.90 3.64
CA THR A 64 -7.86 -10.05 3.67
C THR A 64 -7.09 -10.06 4.98
N HIS A 65 -6.49 -11.20 5.31
CA HIS A 65 -5.70 -11.34 6.52
C HIS A 65 -4.30 -11.85 6.17
N CYS A 66 -3.31 -11.18 6.75
CA CYS A 66 -1.91 -11.60 6.66
C CYS A 66 -1.40 -11.92 8.06
N PRO A 67 -0.87 -13.14 8.31
CA PRO A 67 -0.40 -13.50 9.66
C PRO A 67 0.77 -12.64 10.14
N PHE A 68 1.44 -11.94 9.24
CA PHE A 68 2.57 -11.07 9.59
C PHE A 68 2.18 -9.61 9.72
N LYS A 69 1.13 -9.15 8.99
CA LYS A 69 0.79 -7.73 8.92
C LYS A 69 -0.54 -7.40 9.59
N GLY A 70 -1.50 -8.33 9.58
CA GLY A 70 -2.83 -8.12 10.13
C GLY A 70 -3.90 -8.10 9.07
N ASP A 71 -5.02 -7.42 9.35
CA ASP A 71 -6.14 -7.35 8.42
C ASP A 71 -5.97 -6.15 7.48
N ALA A 72 -6.17 -6.39 6.19
CA ALA A 72 -6.14 -5.34 5.18
C ALA A 72 -7.55 -4.90 4.84
N SER A 73 -7.75 -3.59 4.78
CA SER A 73 -8.95 -2.96 4.22
C SER A 73 -8.69 -2.60 2.76
N TYR A 74 -9.74 -2.56 1.95
CA TYR A 74 -9.60 -2.37 0.51
C TYR A 74 -10.37 -1.18 0.00
N PHE A 75 -9.85 -0.63 -1.10
CA PHE A 75 -10.48 0.49 -1.81
C PHE A 75 -10.47 0.19 -3.31
N SER A 76 -11.51 0.67 -3.98
CA SER A 76 -11.54 0.70 -5.44
C SER A 76 -11.17 2.10 -5.92
N VAL A 77 -10.64 2.20 -7.12
CA VAL A 77 -10.41 3.50 -7.75
C VAL A 77 -11.75 3.96 -8.33
N LEU A 78 -12.17 5.18 -8.02
CA LEU A 78 -13.43 5.72 -8.50
C LEU A 78 -13.46 5.74 -10.02
N GLY A 79 -14.44 5.02 -10.62
CA GLY A 79 -14.52 4.88 -12.06
C GLY A 79 -13.45 3.99 -12.67
N GLY A 80 -12.70 3.25 -11.85
CA GLY A 80 -11.60 2.41 -12.26
C GLY A 80 -11.67 1.01 -11.66
N PRO A 81 -10.52 0.34 -11.50
CA PRO A 81 -10.51 -1.05 -11.05
C PRO A 81 -10.97 -1.23 -9.60
N GLU A 82 -11.71 -2.33 -9.37
CA GLU A 82 -12.20 -2.69 -8.05
C GLU A 82 -11.08 -3.28 -7.18
N ASN A 83 -11.11 -2.96 -5.89
CA ASN A 83 -10.22 -3.53 -4.88
C ASN A 83 -8.74 -3.46 -5.30
N ALA A 84 -8.38 -2.37 -5.96
CA ALA A 84 -7.03 -2.17 -6.49
C ALA A 84 -6.06 -1.63 -5.45
N VAL A 85 -6.54 -1.21 -4.29
CA VAL A 85 -5.77 -0.51 -3.27
C VAL A 85 -6.06 -1.15 -1.92
N TRP A 86 -5.02 -1.32 -1.10
CA TRP A 86 -5.23 -1.85 0.25
C TRP A 86 -4.46 -1.03 1.28
N SER A 87 -4.89 -1.18 2.55
CA SER A 87 -4.25 -0.52 3.67
C SER A 87 -4.37 -1.39 4.91
N TYR A 88 -3.32 -1.47 5.68
CA TYR A 88 -3.35 -2.08 7.00
C TYR A 88 -3.59 -0.95 8.02
N GLU A 89 -4.87 -0.76 8.38
CA GLU A 89 -5.25 0.35 9.28
C GLU A 89 -5.02 0.00 10.74
N ARG A 90 -4.94 -1.30 11.05
CA ARG A 90 -4.60 -1.80 12.39
C ARG A 90 -3.61 -2.95 12.26
N PRO A 91 -2.39 -2.67 11.78
CA PRO A 91 -1.41 -3.72 11.61
C PRO A 91 -0.95 -4.26 12.95
N PHE A 92 -0.37 -5.45 12.93
CA PHE A 92 0.31 -5.96 14.10
C PHE A 92 1.48 -5.03 14.46
N ASP A 93 1.91 -5.08 15.74
CA ASP A 93 2.95 -4.19 16.25
C ASP A 93 4.23 -4.25 15.43
N GLU A 94 4.58 -5.43 14.92
CA GLU A 94 5.76 -5.62 14.09
C GLU A 94 5.72 -4.84 12.79
N MET A 95 4.54 -4.45 12.35
CA MET A 95 4.32 -3.74 11.09
C MET A 95 3.70 -2.36 11.29
N ALA A 96 3.87 -1.77 12.47
CA ALA A 96 3.33 -0.45 12.78
C ALA A 96 3.77 0.63 11.78
N VAL A 97 4.92 0.45 11.16
CA VAL A 97 5.47 1.41 10.20
C VAL A 97 4.59 1.59 8.96
N ILE A 98 3.78 0.59 8.60
CA ILE A 98 2.89 0.69 7.43
C ILE A 98 1.47 1.12 7.78
N LYS A 99 1.20 1.43 9.06
CA LYS A 99 -0.15 1.78 9.50
C LYS A 99 -0.73 2.91 8.65
N ASP A 100 -1.98 2.72 8.19
CA ASP A 100 -2.77 3.67 7.41
C ASP A 100 -2.21 4.01 6.04
N ARG A 101 -1.06 3.47 5.66
CA ARG A 101 -0.49 3.72 4.33
C ARG A 101 -1.26 2.94 3.28
N LEU A 102 -1.23 3.41 2.05
CA LEU A 102 -1.94 2.80 0.91
C LEU A 102 -0.94 2.12 -0.02
N ALA A 103 -1.27 0.92 -0.46
CA ALA A 103 -0.50 0.19 -1.47
C ALA A 103 -1.43 -0.18 -2.63
N PHE A 104 -0.87 -0.35 -3.82
CA PHE A 104 -1.63 -0.53 -5.04
C PHE A 104 -1.21 -1.82 -5.74
N TYR A 105 -2.18 -2.58 -6.26
CA TYR A 105 -1.89 -3.72 -7.13
C TYR A 105 -1.34 -3.20 -8.45
N THR A 106 -0.12 -3.61 -8.80
CA THR A 106 0.59 -3.07 -9.96
C THR A 106 0.07 -3.60 -11.30
N ASP A 107 -0.75 -4.65 -11.28
CA ASP A 107 -1.47 -5.11 -12.47
C ASP A 107 -2.72 -4.26 -12.75
N LYS A 108 -3.09 -3.36 -11.84
CA LYS A 108 -4.29 -2.52 -11.94
C LYS A 108 -3.97 -1.03 -11.93
N VAL A 109 -2.92 -0.62 -11.24
CA VAL A 109 -2.49 0.77 -11.09
C VAL A 109 -0.99 0.81 -11.35
N GLU A 110 -0.56 1.73 -12.19
CA GLU A 110 0.87 1.86 -12.49
C GLU A 110 1.57 2.55 -11.33
N VAL A 111 2.60 1.91 -10.77
CA VAL A 111 3.39 2.48 -9.68
C VAL A 111 4.84 2.56 -10.14
N LYS A 112 5.39 3.76 -10.17
CA LYS A 112 6.76 4.00 -10.66
C LYS A 112 7.57 4.82 -9.68
N PRO A 113 8.70 4.29 -9.21
CA PRO A 113 9.72 5.09 -8.54
C PRO A 113 10.47 5.93 -9.57
N SER A 114 10.92 7.08 -9.17
CA SER A 114 11.74 7.93 -10.03
C SER A 114 13.21 7.83 -9.66
#